data_ed4286caac2d720e310174da87fd4edd
#
_entry.id   ed4286caac2d720e310174da87fd4edd
#
_cell.length_a   1.000
_cell.length_b   1.000
_cell.length_c   1.000
_cell.angle_alpha   90.00
_cell.angle_beta   90.00
_cell.angle_gamma   90.00
#
_symmetry.space_group_name_H-M   'P 1'
#
loop_
_entity.id
_entity.type
_entity.pdbx_description
1 polymer ?
#
loop_
_entity_poly.entity_id
_entity_poly.type
_entity_poly.pdbx_seq_one_letter_code
_entity_poly.pdbx_strand_id
1 'polypeptide(L)'
;MITMSTDDHLSLPSSLRLSRYLSLAFVLFVPLLLFGCPSGTSNKPVDERSSSPSASNPSSKGASDFDGDRAFEQVRKQVEFGPRPAGSAELEKLRAYMIDQLKSYGLQVTTDEFRATTPIGQRKMVNVTAELPGESNDVIIISSHYDTKYFKDIKFVGANDGGASTGALLELARVRAANKTKPRLTYWFVFFDGEEAFCFDWDQCHNPNPADPKNPLPDHTYGSRRYVAQLIEKHELPRVRAMILFDMMGFKNLRLGRDDLSTRWLQDIVWQTAKQIGHGGQFIDAPEGVGDDDHGPFLRAGVDALDIIQLSTYGSSDAEYWHTKEDTLDKVSGKSLKIVGDSILVSLPKIEERLASKR
;
A
#
# COMPACT_ATOMS: atom_id res chain seq x y z
N MET A 1 37.62 49.45 -23.99
CA MET A 1 37.87 50.52 -22.96
C MET A 1 36.56 50.59 -22.18
N ILE A 2 36.50 50.08 -21.04
CA ILE A 2 36.65 50.45 -19.69
C ILE A 2 36.57 49.17 -18.83
N THR A 3 37.58 49.02 -18.05
CA THR A 3 37.89 47.97 -17.08
C THR A 3 37.27 48.27 -15.70
N MET A 4 37.34 47.25 -14.85
CA MET A 4 37.29 47.24 -13.37
C MET A 4 35.91 46.97 -12.76
N SER A 5 35.75 46.26 -11.63
CA SER A 5 36.68 45.75 -10.62
C SER A 5 35.92 44.78 -9.69
N THR A 6 36.53 43.72 -9.33
CA THR A 6 36.79 43.04 -8.03
C THR A 6 35.76 42.99 -6.92
N ASP A 7 35.62 41.77 -6.43
CA ASP A 7 35.56 41.27 -5.05
C ASP A 7 34.64 41.94 -4.02
N ASP A 8 33.72 41.12 -3.54
CA ASP A 8 33.35 41.21 -2.12
C ASP A 8 33.09 39.81 -1.53
N HIS A 9 34.05 39.41 -0.69
CA HIS A 9 33.95 38.31 0.25
C HIS A 9 33.03 38.72 1.41
N LEU A 10 31.99 37.96 1.69
CA LEU A 10 31.30 38.03 2.98
C LEU A 10 31.28 36.67 3.67
N SER A 11 32.04 36.66 4.75
CA SER A 11 32.29 35.59 5.70
C SER A 11 31.03 35.19 6.49
N LEU A 12 30.88 33.89 6.71
CA LEU A 12 29.98 33.29 7.68
C LEU A 12 30.51 33.43 9.10
N PRO A 13 29.65 33.60 10.11
CA PRO A 13 30.03 33.32 11.49
C PRO A 13 29.52 31.95 11.96
N SER A 14 30.47 31.13 12.34
CA SER A 14 30.31 29.96 13.17
C SER A 14 29.90 30.31 14.60
N SER A 15 28.82 29.68 15.11
CA SER A 15 28.68 29.52 16.57
C SER A 15 28.01 28.20 16.89
N LEU A 16 28.84 27.22 17.21
CA LEU A 16 28.49 26.04 18.00
C LEU A 16 28.00 26.45 19.39
N ARG A 17 26.86 26.00 19.81
CA ARG A 17 26.56 25.85 21.23
C ARG A 17 26.11 24.39 21.51
N LEU A 18 27.06 23.64 22.07
CA LEU A 18 26.80 22.38 22.81
C LEU A 18 26.01 22.74 24.07
N SER A 19 24.83 22.12 24.24
CA SER A 19 24.13 22.05 25.52
C SER A 19 24.19 20.62 26.04
N ARG A 20 25.00 20.41 27.10
CA ARG A 20 25.08 19.19 27.88
C ARG A 20 23.91 19.17 28.87
N TYR A 21 23.02 18.18 28.78
CA TYR A 21 22.11 17.86 29.89
C TYR A 21 22.62 16.63 30.65
N LEU A 22 22.94 16.90 31.93
CA LEU A 22 23.26 15.91 32.94
C LEU A 22 21.96 15.20 33.34
N SER A 23 21.90 13.89 33.20
CA SER A 23 20.82 13.09 33.74
C SER A 23 21.18 12.61 35.15
N LEU A 24 20.42 13.03 36.14
CA LEU A 24 20.44 12.47 37.48
C LEU A 24 19.60 11.18 37.48
N ALA A 25 20.22 10.07 37.80
CA ALA A 25 19.54 8.82 38.08
C ALA A 25 19.04 8.82 39.54
N PHE A 26 17.73 8.67 39.72
CA PHE A 26 17.12 8.39 41.02
C PHE A 26 16.88 6.89 41.12
N VAL A 27 17.60 6.24 42.01
CA VAL A 27 17.39 4.84 42.40
C VAL A 27 16.38 4.82 43.54
N LEU A 28 15.22 4.24 43.33
CA LEU A 28 14.23 3.95 44.37
C LEU A 28 14.29 2.47 44.71
N PHE A 29 14.76 2.20 45.93
CA PHE A 29 14.69 0.90 46.61
C PHE A 29 13.26 0.65 47.08
N VAL A 30 12.66 -0.49 46.74
CA VAL A 30 11.41 -1.00 47.33
C VAL A 30 11.72 -2.35 47.98
N PRO A 31 11.41 -2.55 49.26
CA PRO A 31 11.70 -3.80 49.96
C PRO A 31 10.68 -4.89 49.66
N LEU A 32 11.21 -6.09 49.53
CA LEU A 32 10.53 -7.38 49.35
C LEU A 32 9.93 -7.82 50.70
N LEU A 33 8.62 -7.98 50.75
CA LEU A 33 7.95 -8.68 51.86
C LEU A 33 7.49 -10.06 51.40
N LEU A 34 8.15 -11.07 51.94
CA LEU A 34 7.78 -12.48 51.86
C LEU A 34 6.63 -12.76 52.83
N PHE A 35 5.52 -13.35 52.35
CA PHE A 35 4.59 -14.09 53.18
C PHE A 35 4.32 -15.46 52.57
N GLY A 36 4.46 -16.46 53.41
CA GLY A 36 4.52 -17.86 53.12
C GLY A 36 3.15 -18.52 52.85
N CYS A 37 3.23 -19.69 52.26
CA CYS A 37 2.17 -20.66 52.08
C CYS A 37 1.65 -21.26 53.40
N PRO A 38 0.44 -21.85 53.36
CA PRO A 38 0.46 -23.29 53.50
C PRO A 38 -0.40 -24.08 52.51
N SER A 39 0.11 -25.25 52.23
CA SER A 39 -0.42 -26.35 51.46
C SER A 39 -1.72 -26.95 52.06
N GLY A 40 -2.64 -27.28 51.17
CA GLY A 40 -3.81 -28.12 51.49
C GLY A 40 -4.18 -28.99 50.28
N THR A 41 -3.77 -30.24 50.35
CA THR A 41 -4.16 -31.31 49.42
C THR A 41 -5.61 -31.77 49.67
N SER A 42 -6.43 -31.89 48.62
CA SER A 42 -7.59 -32.77 48.61
C SER A 42 -7.91 -33.26 47.20
N ASN A 43 -7.68 -34.53 46.99
CA ASN A 43 -8.16 -35.32 45.85
C ASN A 43 -9.65 -35.63 45.97
N LYS A 44 -10.42 -35.54 44.85
CA LYS A 44 -11.41 -36.51 44.36
C LYS A 44 -12.21 -35.94 43.18
N PRO A 45 -13.02 -36.72 42.43
CA PRO A 45 -12.60 -37.33 41.16
C PRO A 45 -13.38 -36.78 39.96
N VAL A 46 -12.90 -37.18 38.78
CA VAL A 46 -13.48 -37.00 37.44
C VAL A 46 -14.95 -37.42 37.38
N ASP A 47 -15.79 -36.56 36.78
CA ASP A 47 -17.05 -36.96 36.20
C ASP A 47 -17.12 -36.40 34.75
N GLU A 48 -17.10 -37.32 33.82
CA GLU A 48 -17.41 -37.08 32.42
C GLU A 48 -18.90 -36.80 32.26
N ARG A 49 -19.27 -35.68 31.68
CA ARG A 49 -20.39 -35.64 30.71
C ARG A 49 -20.67 -34.25 30.19
N SER A 50 -20.96 -34.29 28.93
CA SER A 50 -21.79 -33.32 28.19
C SER A 50 -21.06 -32.23 27.40
N SER A 51 -20.74 -32.58 26.20
CA SER A 51 -20.59 -31.65 25.07
C SER A 51 -21.91 -30.91 24.82
N SER A 52 -22.00 -29.66 25.24
CA SER A 52 -23.03 -28.75 24.76
C SER A 52 -22.52 -28.07 23.47
N PRO A 53 -23.36 -27.92 22.44
CA PRO A 53 -22.95 -27.24 21.21
C PRO A 53 -22.66 -25.77 21.53
N SER A 54 -21.50 -25.32 21.13
CA SER A 54 -21.09 -23.91 21.16
C SER A 54 -22.17 -23.09 20.46
N ALA A 55 -22.84 -22.23 21.20
CA ALA A 55 -23.74 -21.25 20.65
C ALA A 55 -22.93 -20.34 19.71
N SER A 56 -23.29 -20.36 18.43
CA SER A 56 -22.80 -19.39 17.46
C SER A 56 -23.11 -17.99 17.96
N ASN A 57 -22.07 -17.23 18.25
CA ASN A 57 -22.18 -15.80 18.51
C ASN A 57 -22.98 -15.14 17.38
N PRO A 58 -23.90 -14.22 17.67
CA PRO A 58 -24.59 -13.49 16.63
C PRO A 58 -23.55 -12.69 15.83
N SER A 59 -23.53 -12.94 14.53
CA SER A 59 -22.74 -12.21 13.54
C SER A 59 -22.75 -10.71 13.84
N SER A 60 -21.59 -10.14 14.14
CA SER A 60 -21.41 -8.70 14.28
C SER A 60 -21.87 -8.02 12.99
N LYS A 61 -22.87 -7.17 13.05
CA LYS A 61 -23.28 -6.28 11.95
C LYS A 61 -22.05 -5.50 11.49
N GLY A 62 -21.46 -5.86 10.32
CA GLY A 62 -20.34 -5.15 9.72
C GLY A 62 -19.11 -6.00 9.37
N ALA A 63 -19.13 -7.32 9.59
CA ALA A 63 -18.03 -8.18 9.12
C ALA A 63 -18.06 -8.24 7.58
N SER A 64 -16.95 -7.88 6.95
CA SER A 64 -16.79 -8.03 5.50
C SER A 64 -16.38 -9.47 5.16
N ASP A 65 -16.61 -9.87 3.90
CA ASP A 65 -16.17 -11.16 3.37
C ASP A 65 -14.68 -11.17 2.99
N PHE A 66 -13.92 -10.13 3.33
CA PHE A 66 -12.49 -10.08 3.07
C PHE A 66 -11.73 -11.08 3.96
N ASP A 67 -10.99 -11.97 3.34
CA ASP A 67 -10.20 -12.99 4.00
C ASP A 67 -8.71 -12.61 4.01
N GLY A 68 -8.23 -12.16 5.16
CA GLY A 68 -6.83 -11.75 5.32
C GLY A 68 -5.83 -12.88 5.15
N ASP A 69 -6.21 -14.11 5.50
CA ASP A 69 -5.34 -15.27 5.33
C ASP A 69 -5.21 -15.65 3.85
N ARG A 70 -6.30 -15.54 3.07
CA ARG A 70 -6.23 -15.69 1.61
C ARG A 70 -5.38 -14.59 0.96
N ALA A 71 -5.53 -13.35 1.40
CA ALA A 71 -4.68 -12.27 0.93
C ALA A 71 -3.20 -12.54 1.24
N PHE A 72 -2.90 -13.05 2.43
CA PHE A 72 -1.54 -13.44 2.84
C PHE A 72 -0.99 -14.62 2.01
N GLU A 73 -1.82 -15.60 1.64
CA GLU A 73 -1.41 -16.67 0.72
C GLU A 73 -1.03 -16.11 -0.67
N GLN A 74 -1.70 -15.05 -1.14
CA GLN A 74 -1.29 -14.35 -2.37
C GLN A 74 0.09 -13.69 -2.20
N VAL A 75 0.39 -13.11 -1.03
CA VAL A 75 1.72 -12.57 -0.73
C VAL A 75 2.77 -13.68 -0.75
N ARG A 76 2.50 -14.80 -0.07
CA ARG A 76 3.39 -15.96 -0.07
C ARG A 76 3.72 -16.43 -1.49
N LYS A 77 2.70 -16.54 -2.32
CA LYS A 77 2.86 -16.98 -3.71
C LYS A 77 3.77 -16.05 -4.52
N GLN A 78 3.66 -14.75 -4.30
CA GLN A 78 4.54 -13.76 -4.93
C GLN A 78 5.99 -13.92 -4.49
N VAL A 79 6.23 -14.06 -3.17
CA VAL A 79 7.57 -14.25 -2.60
C VAL A 79 8.23 -15.54 -3.11
N GLU A 80 7.46 -16.59 -3.38
CA GLU A 80 7.97 -17.84 -3.97
C GLU A 80 8.59 -17.64 -5.36
N PHE A 81 8.14 -16.67 -6.15
CA PHE A 81 8.78 -16.32 -7.42
C PHE A 81 10.14 -15.64 -7.23
N GLY A 82 10.42 -15.08 -6.06
CA GLY A 82 11.65 -14.35 -5.75
C GLY A 82 11.58 -12.86 -6.11
N PRO A 83 12.74 -12.18 -6.19
CA PRO A 83 12.80 -10.78 -6.64
C PRO A 83 12.18 -10.62 -8.04
N ARG A 84 11.34 -9.62 -8.19
CA ARG A 84 10.47 -9.43 -9.36
C ARG A 84 10.59 -8.02 -9.95
N PRO A 85 11.82 -7.49 -10.18
CA PRO A 85 11.94 -6.15 -10.72
C PRO A 85 11.32 -6.07 -12.13
N ALA A 86 10.90 -4.88 -12.52
CA ALA A 86 10.28 -4.63 -13.81
C ALA A 86 11.14 -5.19 -14.97
N GLY A 87 10.49 -5.97 -15.84
CA GLY A 87 11.12 -6.65 -16.97
C GLY A 87 11.82 -7.97 -16.65
N SER A 88 11.72 -8.50 -15.41
CA SER A 88 12.25 -9.82 -15.05
C SER A 88 11.34 -10.97 -15.47
N ALA A 89 11.94 -12.17 -15.61
CA ALA A 89 11.18 -13.40 -15.88
C ALA A 89 10.28 -13.80 -14.69
N GLU A 90 10.70 -13.50 -13.48
CA GLU A 90 9.95 -13.75 -12.24
C GLU A 90 8.69 -12.89 -12.19
N LEU A 91 8.78 -11.62 -12.59
CA LEU A 91 7.61 -10.74 -12.70
C LEU A 91 6.64 -11.21 -13.79
N GLU A 92 7.15 -11.75 -14.90
CA GLU A 92 6.31 -12.34 -15.95
C GLU A 92 5.52 -13.56 -15.44
N LYS A 93 6.17 -14.43 -14.64
CA LYS A 93 5.50 -15.57 -14.00
C LYS A 93 4.42 -15.13 -13.02
N LEU A 94 4.72 -14.13 -12.18
CA LEU A 94 3.74 -13.55 -11.26
C LEU A 94 2.56 -12.96 -12.04
N ARG A 95 2.82 -12.18 -13.10
CA ARG A 95 1.78 -11.59 -13.93
C ARG A 95 0.86 -12.65 -14.54
N ALA A 96 1.41 -13.73 -15.07
CA ALA A 96 0.61 -14.84 -15.59
C ALA A 96 -0.29 -15.45 -14.50
N TYR A 97 0.27 -15.69 -13.32
CA TYR A 97 -0.49 -16.19 -12.17
C TYR A 97 -1.62 -15.23 -11.77
N MET A 98 -1.36 -13.93 -11.67
CA MET A 98 -2.38 -12.92 -11.31
C MET A 98 -3.52 -12.86 -12.33
N ILE A 99 -3.18 -12.90 -13.63
CA ILE A 99 -4.17 -12.93 -14.72
C ILE A 99 -5.07 -14.16 -14.61
N ASP A 100 -4.50 -15.33 -14.32
CA ASP A 100 -5.27 -16.56 -14.15
C ASP A 100 -6.20 -16.47 -12.92
N GLN A 101 -5.72 -15.90 -11.80
CA GLN A 101 -6.56 -15.66 -10.62
C GLN A 101 -7.74 -14.72 -10.96
N LEU A 102 -7.47 -13.57 -11.55
CA LEU A 102 -8.49 -12.59 -11.89
C LEU A 102 -9.54 -13.14 -12.87
N LYS A 103 -9.11 -13.89 -13.89
CA LYS A 103 -10.01 -14.60 -14.80
C LYS A 103 -10.85 -15.65 -14.10
N SER A 104 -10.28 -16.38 -13.12
CA SER A 104 -11.01 -17.37 -12.33
C SER A 104 -12.12 -16.76 -11.47
N TYR A 105 -12.00 -15.48 -11.13
CA TYR A 105 -13.04 -14.70 -10.44
C TYR A 105 -14.15 -14.21 -11.39
N GLY A 106 -14.03 -14.48 -12.69
CA GLY A 106 -14.99 -14.05 -13.70
C GLY A 106 -14.80 -12.61 -14.18
N LEU A 107 -13.66 -11.98 -13.87
CA LEU A 107 -13.36 -10.63 -14.30
C LEU A 107 -12.84 -10.59 -15.74
N GLN A 108 -13.11 -9.48 -16.45
CA GLN A 108 -12.51 -9.21 -17.75
C GLN A 108 -11.11 -8.63 -17.55
N VAL A 109 -10.10 -9.33 -18.06
CA VAL A 109 -8.69 -8.93 -17.86
C VAL A 109 -8.08 -8.45 -19.16
N THR A 110 -7.51 -7.27 -19.13
CA THR A 110 -6.74 -6.65 -20.22
C THR A 110 -5.33 -6.32 -19.76
N THR A 111 -4.40 -6.22 -20.70
CA THR A 111 -3.01 -5.87 -20.44
C THR A 111 -2.56 -4.73 -21.37
N ASP A 112 -1.74 -3.83 -20.84
CA ASP A 112 -1.03 -2.82 -21.61
C ASP A 112 0.47 -3.08 -21.54
N GLU A 113 1.02 -3.63 -22.62
CA GLU A 113 2.46 -3.86 -22.78
C GLU A 113 3.13 -2.62 -23.39
N PHE A 114 4.21 -2.17 -22.75
CA PHE A 114 4.99 -1.03 -23.23
C PHE A 114 6.49 -1.21 -22.96
N ARG A 115 7.29 -0.39 -23.60
CA ARG A 115 8.73 -0.30 -23.34
C ARG A 115 9.05 1.03 -22.71
N ALA A 116 9.78 1.00 -21.60
CA ALA A 116 10.25 2.19 -20.90
C ALA A 116 11.77 2.30 -21.02
N THR A 117 12.24 3.53 -21.24
CA THR A 117 13.66 3.86 -21.07
C THR A 117 13.92 4.03 -19.57
N THR A 118 14.89 3.31 -19.07
CA THR A 118 15.30 3.35 -17.66
C THR A 118 16.80 3.62 -17.55
N PRO A 119 17.33 4.00 -16.37
CA PRO A 119 18.77 4.21 -16.18
C PRO A 119 19.63 2.97 -16.52
N ILE A 120 19.04 1.78 -16.47
CA ILE A 120 19.72 0.51 -16.78
C ILE A 120 19.33 -0.06 -18.15
N GLY A 121 18.78 0.78 -19.06
CA GLY A 121 18.41 0.44 -20.43
C GLY A 121 16.91 0.20 -20.61
N GLN A 122 16.52 -0.25 -21.80
CA GLN A 122 15.11 -0.51 -22.11
C GLN A 122 14.55 -1.66 -21.30
N ARG A 123 13.37 -1.46 -20.70
CA ARG A 123 12.62 -2.50 -19.98
C ARG A 123 11.24 -2.67 -20.60
N LYS A 124 10.83 -3.92 -20.71
CA LYS A 124 9.46 -4.29 -21.05
C LYS A 124 8.65 -4.28 -19.76
N MET A 125 7.55 -3.53 -19.76
CA MET A 125 6.62 -3.43 -18.63
C MET A 125 5.20 -3.72 -19.10
N VAL A 126 4.33 -4.19 -18.19
CA VAL A 126 2.97 -4.57 -18.54
C VAL A 126 2.02 -4.23 -17.38
N ASN A 127 1.16 -3.24 -17.58
CA ASN A 127 0.04 -3.02 -16.65
C ASN A 127 -1.05 -4.08 -16.87
N VAL A 128 -1.70 -4.50 -15.79
CA VAL A 128 -2.83 -5.44 -15.83
C VAL A 128 -4.07 -4.74 -15.28
N THR A 129 -5.17 -4.79 -16.01
CA THR A 129 -6.47 -4.26 -15.56
C THR A 129 -7.50 -5.38 -15.55
N ALA A 130 -8.18 -5.56 -14.42
CA ALA A 130 -9.33 -6.44 -14.29
C ALA A 130 -10.59 -5.59 -14.06
N GLU A 131 -11.58 -5.71 -14.93
CA GLU A 131 -12.81 -4.94 -14.88
C GLU A 131 -13.95 -5.74 -14.23
N LEU A 132 -14.63 -5.11 -13.27
CA LEU A 132 -15.93 -5.50 -12.75
C LEU A 132 -16.97 -4.45 -13.17
N PRO A 133 -17.83 -4.75 -14.16
CA PRO A 133 -18.81 -3.79 -14.67
C PRO A 133 -19.83 -3.37 -13.63
N GLY A 134 -20.03 -2.06 -13.47
CA GLY A 134 -21.07 -1.46 -12.64
C GLY A 134 -22.35 -1.11 -13.40
N GLU A 135 -23.32 -0.50 -12.72
CA GLU A 135 -24.53 0.06 -13.34
C GLU A 135 -24.20 1.27 -14.22
N SER A 136 -23.14 2.00 -13.88
CA SER A 136 -22.62 3.16 -14.60
C SER A 136 -21.27 2.84 -15.24
N ASN A 137 -20.98 3.50 -16.36
CA ASN A 137 -19.67 3.49 -17.00
C ASN A 137 -18.62 4.35 -16.26
N ASP A 138 -19.00 5.12 -15.25
CA ASP A 138 -18.04 5.82 -14.40
C ASP A 138 -17.24 4.80 -13.60
N VAL A 139 -15.97 5.08 -13.37
CA VAL A 139 -15.00 4.12 -12.85
C VAL A 139 -14.43 4.56 -11.51
N ILE A 140 -14.31 3.62 -10.58
CA ILE A 140 -13.37 3.70 -9.46
C ILE A 140 -12.22 2.75 -9.76
N ILE A 141 -10.99 3.28 -9.73
CA ILE A 141 -9.77 2.47 -9.82
C ILE A 141 -9.36 2.10 -8.39
N ILE A 142 -9.03 0.81 -8.18
CA ILE A 142 -8.30 0.35 -6.99
C ILE A 142 -7.04 -0.33 -7.50
N SER A 143 -5.89 0.07 -6.99
CA SER A 143 -4.62 -0.32 -7.60
C SER A 143 -3.54 -0.69 -6.59
N SER A 144 -2.51 -1.31 -7.09
CA SER A 144 -1.21 -1.55 -6.44
C SER A 144 -0.13 -1.69 -7.50
N HIS A 145 1.13 -1.49 -7.13
CA HIS A 145 2.22 -2.00 -7.96
C HIS A 145 2.48 -3.49 -7.65
N TYR A 146 3.09 -4.22 -8.58
CA TYR A 146 3.37 -5.65 -8.40
C TYR A 146 4.82 -6.04 -8.71
N ASP A 147 5.63 -5.10 -9.19
CA ASP A 147 7.07 -5.24 -9.30
C ASP A 147 7.76 -5.07 -7.93
N THR A 148 9.04 -5.36 -7.87
CA THR A 148 9.89 -5.10 -6.71
C THR A 148 11.08 -4.27 -7.14
N LYS A 149 11.63 -3.51 -6.21
CA LYS A 149 12.85 -2.75 -6.45
C LYS A 149 13.98 -3.61 -6.99
N TYR A 150 14.69 -3.04 -7.95
CA TYR A 150 15.89 -3.67 -8.53
C TYR A 150 17.11 -3.43 -7.65
N PHE A 151 17.68 -4.51 -7.13
CA PHE A 151 18.98 -4.51 -6.44
C PHE A 151 19.95 -5.48 -7.10
N LYS A 152 21.25 -5.08 -7.17
CA LYS A 152 22.31 -5.95 -7.68
C LYS A 152 22.83 -6.92 -6.62
N ASP A 153 22.91 -6.46 -5.37
CA ASP A 153 23.69 -7.09 -4.32
C ASP A 153 22.85 -7.71 -3.20
N ILE A 154 21.54 -7.47 -3.19
CA ILE A 154 20.64 -8.06 -2.21
C ILE A 154 19.48 -8.77 -2.88
N LYS A 155 19.01 -9.86 -2.26
CA LYS A 155 17.79 -10.56 -2.67
C LYS A 155 16.58 -9.86 -2.01
N PHE A 156 16.04 -8.86 -2.68
CA PHE A 156 14.85 -8.15 -2.23
C PHE A 156 13.59 -8.83 -2.77
N VAL A 157 12.78 -9.41 -1.89
CA VAL A 157 11.57 -10.13 -2.30
C VAL A 157 10.29 -9.30 -2.18
N GLY A 158 10.37 -8.12 -1.56
CA GLY A 158 9.25 -7.19 -1.44
C GLY A 158 7.99 -7.88 -0.94
N ALA A 159 8.01 -8.42 0.29
CA ALA A 159 6.84 -9.12 0.82
C ALA A 159 5.75 -8.13 1.22
N ASN A 160 6.14 -6.99 1.78
CA ASN A 160 5.24 -5.89 2.06
C ASN A 160 5.17 -4.93 0.89
N ASP A 161 6.34 -4.57 0.35
CA ASP A 161 6.52 -3.66 -0.77
C ASP A 161 6.19 -4.36 -2.10
N GLY A 162 5.07 -3.98 -2.70
CA GLY A 162 4.38 -4.61 -3.82
C GLY A 162 3.65 -5.91 -3.47
N GLY A 163 4.20 -6.74 -2.56
CA GLY A 163 3.62 -8.05 -2.24
C GLY A 163 2.32 -7.98 -1.47
N ALA A 164 2.27 -7.22 -0.37
CA ALA A 164 1.11 -7.09 0.49
C ALA A 164 -0.07 -6.42 -0.21
N SER A 165 0.22 -5.32 -0.90
CA SER A 165 -0.77 -4.53 -1.65
C SER A 165 -1.39 -5.33 -2.79
N THR A 166 -0.57 -5.98 -3.62
CA THR A 166 -1.06 -6.88 -4.68
C THR A 166 -1.86 -8.06 -4.14
N GLY A 167 -1.42 -8.68 -3.02
CA GLY A 167 -2.15 -9.77 -2.37
C GLY A 167 -3.54 -9.34 -1.88
N ALA A 168 -3.62 -8.17 -1.25
CA ALA A 168 -4.89 -7.61 -0.80
C ALA A 168 -5.79 -7.20 -1.96
N LEU A 169 -5.23 -6.64 -3.04
CA LEU A 169 -6.01 -6.23 -4.21
C LEU A 169 -6.62 -7.44 -4.94
N LEU A 170 -5.89 -8.56 -5.03
CA LEU A 170 -6.42 -9.82 -5.57
C LEU A 170 -7.60 -10.35 -4.74
N GLU A 171 -7.48 -10.32 -3.41
CA GLU A 171 -8.58 -10.75 -2.54
C GLU A 171 -9.77 -9.79 -2.60
N LEU A 172 -9.54 -8.47 -2.65
CA LEU A 172 -10.58 -7.47 -2.83
C LEU A 172 -11.35 -7.69 -4.15
N ALA A 173 -10.62 -7.95 -5.24
CA ALA A 173 -11.20 -8.25 -6.55
C ALA A 173 -12.07 -9.52 -6.50
N ARG A 174 -11.58 -10.58 -5.82
CA ARG A 174 -12.35 -11.81 -5.61
C ARG A 174 -13.66 -11.55 -4.86
N VAL A 175 -13.61 -10.85 -3.74
CA VAL A 175 -14.78 -10.56 -2.91
C VAL A 175 -15.80 -9.71 -3.67
N ARG A 176 -15.32 -8.69 -4.38
CA ARG A 176 -16.20 -7.82 -5.18
C ARG A 176 -16.85 -8.58 -6.34
N ALA A 177 -16.10 -9.45 -7.03
CA ALA A 177 -16.63 -10.27 -8.12
C ALA A 177 -17.64 -11.33 -7.63
N ALA A 178 -17.45 -11.89 -6.41
CA ALA A 178 -18.37 -12.86 -5.83
C ALA A 178 -19.69 -12.24 -5.35
N ASN A 179 -19.76 -10.91 -5.17
CA ASN A 179 -20.98 -10.25 -4.74
C ASN A 179 -22.02 -10.23 -5.86
N LYS A 180 -23.22 -10.77 -5.57
CA LYS A 180 -24.34 -10.82 -6.54
C LYS A 180 -24.93 -9.45 -6.85
N THR A 181 -24.72 -8.45 -5.98
CA THR A 181 -25.22 -7.09 -6.19
C THR A 181 -24.24 -6.35 -7.09
N LYS A 182 -24.70 -5.92 -8.24
CA LYS A 182 -23.93 -5.11 -9.17
C LYS A 182 -23.57 -3.77 -8.51
N PRO A 183 -22.31 -3.33 -8.55
CA PRO A 183 -21.92 -2.05 -7.98
C PRO A 183 -22.51 -0.89 -8.80
N ARG A 184 -22.69 0.27 -8.18
CA ARG A 184 -23.19 1.47 -8.89
C ARG A 184 -22.21 1.98 -9.95
N LEU A 185 -20.91 1.94 -9.64
CA LEU A 185 -19.84 2.32 -10.55
C LEU A 185 -19.07 1.08 -11.00
N THR A 186 -18.46 1.15 -12.16
CA THR A 186 -17.51 0.14 -12.64
C THR A 186 -16.26 0.18 -11.80
N TYR A 187 -15.70 -0.98 -11.44
CA TYR A 187 -14.42 -1.08 -10.76
C TYR A 187 -13.34 -1.58 -11.73
N TRP A 188 -12.20 -0.88 -11.75
CA TRP A 188 -10.98 -1.35 -12.37
C TRP A 188 -9.98 -1.68 -11.26
N PHE A 189 -9.60 -2.96 -11.16
CA PHE A 189 -8.50 -3.42 -10.34
C PHE A 189 -7.25 -3.37 -11.21
N VAL A 190 -6.34 -2.42 -10.91
CA VAL A 190 -5.19 -2.13 -11.75
C VAL A 190 -3.90 -2.48 -11.03
N PHE A 191 -3.06 -3.26 -11.69
CA PHE A 191 -1.74 -3.64 -11.19
C PHE A 191 -0.71 -2.97 -12.07
N PHE A 192 0.06 -2.04 -11.50
CA PHE A 192 1.08 -1.27 -12.20
C PHE A 192 2.41 -2.02 -12.20
N ASP A 193 3.13 -1.96 -13.33
CA ASP A 193 4.48 -2.48 -13.51
C ASP A 193 5.45 -1.31 -13.55
N GLY A 194 6.59 -1.44 -12.85
CA GLY A 194 7.61 -0.41 -12.84
C GLY A 194 7.21 0.83 -12.03
N GLU A 195 6.65 0.64 -10.86
CA GLU A 195 6.53 1.68 -9.87
C GLU A 195 7.91 2.04 -9.33
N GLU A 196 8.73 1.05 -9.06
CA GLU A 196 10.02 1.12 -8.41
C GLU A 196 11.11 1.77 -9.26
N ALA A 197 11.89 2.66 -8.64
CA ALA A 197 13.06 3.26 -9.25
C ALA A 197 14.18 2.23 -9.46
N PHE A 198 14.88 2.31 -10.60
CA PHE A 198 16.06 1.48 -10.88
C PHE A 198 17.33 2.00 -10.21
N CYS A 199 17.40 3.31 -9.94
CA CYS A 199 18.43 3.88 -9.09
C CYS A 199 18.10 3.70 -7.60
N PHE A 200 19.06 4.00 -6.73
CA PHE A 200 18.90 3.73 -5.30
C PHE A 200 17.76 4.60 -4.71
N ASP A 201 17.82 5.90 -4.93
CA ASP A 201 16.78 6.83 -4.50
C ASP A 201 15.90 7.29 -5.69
N TRP A 202 14.67 7.65 -5.40
CA TRP A 202 13.66 8.08 -6.39
C TRP A 202 14.10 9.29 -7.21
N ASP A 203 14.74 10.26 -6.58
CA ASP A 203 15.21 11.49 -7.24
C ASP A 203 16.66 11.39 -7.74
N GLN A 204 17.31 10.26 -7.57
CA GLN A 204 18.71 10.08 -7.95
C GLN A 204 18.92 10.09 -9.47
N CYS A 205 17.98 9.52 -10.21
CA CYS A 205 18.07 9.38 -11.65
C CYS A 205 16.80 9.91 -12.35
N HIS A 206 17.04 10.40 -13.57
CA HIS A 206 15.96 10.83 -14.43
C HIS A 206 16.16 10.28 -15.84
N ASN A 207 15.07 10.03 -16.53
CA ASN A 207 15.07 9.54 -17.90
C ASN A 207 14.92 10.67 -18.89
N PRO A 208 15.50 10.56 -20.10
CA PRO A 208 15.26 11.52 -21.16
C PRO A 208 13.76 11.66 -21.45
N ASN A 209 13.30 12.89 -21.57
CA ASN A 209 11.95 13.21 -22.03
C ASN A 209 12.02 13.74 -23.47
N PRO A 210 11.71 12.93 -24.49
CA PRO A 210 11.77 13.36 -25.88
C PRO A 210 10.80 14.49 -26.21
N ALA A 211 9.68 14.59 -25.47
CA ALA A 211 8.67 15.63 -25.69
C ALA A 211 9.08 16.97 -25.06
N ASP A 212 9.85 16.94 -23.98
CA ASP A 212 10.35 18.11 -23.28
C ASP A 212 11.73 17.85 -22.65
N PRO A 213 12.83 18.05 -23.38
CA PRO A 213 14.18 17.77 -22.89
C PRO A 213 14.60 18.56 -21.66
N LYS A 214 13.88 19.64 -21.32
CA LYS A 214 14.17 20.47 -20.13
C LYS A 214 13.55 19.87 -18.85
N ASN A 215 12.56 19.03 -19.01
CA ASN A 215 11.85 18.38 -17.91
C ASN A 215 11.99 16.86 -18.06
N PRO A 216 13.08 16.27 -17.55
CA PRO A 216 13.30 14.83 -17.63
C PRO A 216 12.22 14.07 -16.87
N LEU A 217 11.97 12.84 -17.30
CA LEU A 217 10.99 11.96 -16.66
C LEU A 217 11.62 11.31 -15.40
N PRO A 218 10.86 11.13 -14.32
CA PRO A 218 11.36 10.43 -13.14
C PRO A 218 11.66 8.96 -13.44
N ASP A 219 12.56 8.36 -12.64
CA ASP A 219 12.94 6.93 -12.69
C ASP A 219 12.02 6.07 -11.82
N HIS A 220 10.74 6.35 -11.79
CA HIS A 220 9.74 5.61 -11.01
C HIS A 220 8.34 5.78 -11.63
N THR A 221 7.35 5.07 -11.10
CA THR A 221 5.92 5.18 -11.48
C THR A 221 5.68 5.09 -13.00
N TYR A 222 6.46 4.25 -13.68
CA TYR A 222 6.37 4.10 -15.15
C TYR A 222 4.99 3.61 -15.58
N GLY A 223 4.44 2.64 -14.84
CA GLY A 223 3.14 2.03 -15.12
C GLY A 223 1.99 3.00 -14.99
N SER A 224 1.89 3.69 -13.87
CA SER A 224 0.79 4.64 -13.61
C SER A 224 0.85 5.86 -14.52
N ARG A 225 2.05 6.42 -14.80
CA ARG A 225 2.23 7.49 -15.79
C ARG A 225 1.78 7.06 -17.17
N ARG A 226 2.16 5.86 -17.61
CA ARG A 226 1.71 5.27 -18.87
C ARG A 226 0.19 5.09 -18.90
N TYR A 227 -0.38 4.60 -17.81
CA TYR A 227 -1.82 4.35 -17.69
C TYR A 227 -2.63 5.63 -17.81
N VAL A 228 -2.25 6.70 -17.09
CA VAL A 228 -2.90 8.02 -17.18
C VAL A 228 -2.77 8.60 -18.58
N ALA A 229 -1.60 8.51 -19.20
CA ALA A 229 -1.40 8.97 -20.58
C ALA A 229 -2.35 8.26 -21.57
N GLN A 230 -2.55 6.95 -21.42
CA GLN A 230 -3.52 6.20 -22.22
C GLN A 230 -4.96 6.61 -21.98
N LEU A 231 -5.35 6.85 -20.71
CA LEU A 231 -6.70 7.33 -20.39
C LEU A 231 -6.99 8.67 -21.07
N ILE A 232 -6.01 9.57 -21.13
CA ILE A 232 -6.12 10.85 -21.82
C ILE A 232 -6.24 10.62 -23.34
N GLU A 233 -5.34 9.82 -23.92
CA GLU A 233 -5.32 9.51 -25.36
C GLU A 233 -6.64 8.89 -25.84
N LYS A 234 -7.20 7.98 -25.07
CA LYS A 234 -8.47 7.29 -25.37
C LYS A 234 -9.72 8.09 -24.97
N HIS A 235 -9.57 9.29 -24.41
CA HIS A 235 -10.65 10.11 -23.87
C HIS A 235 -11.47 9.41 -22.76
N GLU A 236 -10.84 8.50 -21.99
CA GLU A 236 -11.46 7.74 -20.91
C GLU A 236 -11.24 8.37 -19.53
N LEU A 237 -10.29 9.30 -19.38
CA LEU A 237 -9.97 9.94 -18.08
C LEU A 237 -11.21 10.55 -17.41
N PRO A 238 -12.16 11.22 -18.11
CA PRO A 238 -13.35 11.78 -17.46
C PRO A 238 -14.28 10.76 -16.80
N ARG A 239 -14.17 9.47 -17.17
CA ARG A 239 -14.91 8.38 -16.54
C ARG A 239 -14.32 7.98 -15.18
N VAL A 240 -13.03 8.23 -14.97
CA VAL A 240 -12.34 7.89 -13.71
C VAL A 240 -12.71 8.91 -12.64
N ARG A 241 -13.51 8.49 -11.67
CA ARG A 241 -14.08 9.36 -10.65
C ARG A 241 -13.28 9.38 -9.36
N ALA A 242 -12.54 8.32 -9.08
CA ALA A 242 -11.61 8.21 -7.97
C ALA A 242 -10.61 7.08 -8.22
N MET A 243 -9.44 7.18 -7.57
CA MET A 243 -8.41 6.14 -7.55
C MET A 243 -8.02 5.89 -6.09
N ILE A 244 -7.83 4.62 -5.72
CA ILE A 244 -7.32 4.20 -4.41
C ILE A 244 -6.12 3.30 -4.66
N LEU A 245 -4.97 3.71 -4.16
CA LEU A 245 -3.74 2.95 -4.18
C LEU A 245 -3.59 2.17 -2.88
N PHE A 246 -3.10 0.95 -2.99
CA PHE A 246 -2.58 0.16 -1.88
C PHE A 246 -1.07 0.07 -2.04
N ASP A 247 -0.33 0.51 -1.03
CA ASP A 247 1.10 0.31 -0.95
C ASP A 247 1.55 0.05 0.48
N MET A 248 2.53 -0.85 0.66
CA MET A 248 3.18 -1.20 1.94
C MET A 248 2.26 -1.28 3.18
N MET A 249 1.04 -1.82 3.02
CA MET A 249 0.00 -1.82 4.05
C MET A 249 -0.16 -3.14 4.81
N GLY A 250 0.84 -4.04 4.72
CA GLY A 250 0.78 -5.37 5.31
C GLY A 250 1.56 -5.57 6.60
N PHE A 251 2.27 -4.58 7.13
CA PHE A 251 3.10 -4.71 8.33
C PHE A 251 2.32 -5.25 9.55
N LYS A 252 2.98 -6.09 10.37
CA LYS A 252 2.38 -6.67 11.58
C LYS A 252 1.87 -5.62 12.55
N ASN A 253 2.61 -4.52 12.73
CA ASN A 253 2.24 -3.39 13.57
C ASN A 253 1.68 -2.24 12.74
N LEU A 254 0.62 -2.53 12.00
CA LEU A 254 0.00 -1.59 11.07
C LEU A 254 -0.36 -0.25 11.71
N ARG A 255 0.14 0.84 11.12
CA ARG A 255 -0.11 2.24 11.50
C ARG A 255 -0.16 3.11 10.25
N LEU A 256 -1.33 3.28 9.69
CA LEU A 256 -1.55 4.07 8.48
C LEU A 256 -1.79 5.53 8.85
N GLY A 257 -0.88 6.40 8.45
CA GLY A 257 -1.04 7.85 8.51
C GLY A 257 -1.85 8.39 7.34
N ARG A 258 -2.07 9.69 7.31
CA ARG A 258 -2.74 10.37 6.21
C ARG A 258 -1.69 10.91 5.26
N ASP A 259 -1.58 10.33 4.07
CA ASP A 259 -0.72 10.88 3.04
C ASP A 259 -1.10 12.32 2.69
N ASP A 260 -0.09 13.20 2.66
CA ASP A 260 -0.28 14.64 2.51
C ASP A 260 -0.80 15.04 1.11
N LEU A 261 -0.52 14.23 0.07
CA LEU A 261 -0.97 14.48 -1.30
C LEU A 261 -2.38 13.95 -1.55
N SER A 262 -2.80 12.94 -0.84
CA SER A 262 -4.07 12.26 -1.03
C SER A 262 -5.28 13.17 -0.88
N THR A 263 -6.30 12.95 -1.70
CA THR A 263 -7.57 13.70 -1.67
C THR A 263 -8.27 13.54 -0.32
N ARG A 264 -8.38 14.63 0.42
CA ARG A 264 -8.86 14.66 1.81
C ARG A 264 -10.20 13.97 2.05
N TRP A 265 -11.18 14.17 1.17
CA TRP A 265 -12.50 13.59 1.37
C TRP A 265 -12.50 12.05 1.24
N LEU A 266 -11.61 11.46 0.42
CA LEU A 266 -11.42 10.01 0.34
C LEU A 266 -10.83 9.49 1.65
N GLN A 267 -9.77 10.14 2.15
CA GLN A 267 -9.19 9.82 3.46
C GLN A 267 -10.25 9.87 4.56
N ASP A 268 -11.04 10.95 4.62
CA ASP A 268 -12.05 11.13 5.67
C ASP A 268 -13.07 9.99 5.68
N ILE A 269 -13.56 9.56 4.51
CA ILE A 269 -14.49 8.43 4.42
C ILE A 269 -13.82 7.15 4.92
N VAL A 270 -12.59 6.86 4.48
CA VAL A 270 -11.89 5.61 4.83
C VAL A 270 -11.53 5.59 6.31
N TRP A 271 -10.90 6.65 6.86
CA TRP A 271 -10.52 6.73 8.28
C TRP A 271 -11.73 6.69 9.22
N GLN A 272 -12.79 7.43 8.88
CA GLN A 272 -14.03 7.37 9.67
C GLN A 272 -14.67 5.98 9.64
N THR A 273 -14.66 5.33 8.47
CA THR A 273 -15.20 3.98 8.32
C THR A 273 -14.37 2.98 9.11
N ALA A 274 -13.05 3.01 9.00
CA ALA A 274 -12.16 2.16 9.77
C ALA A 274 -12.41 2.31 11.29
N LYS A 275 -12.57 3.55 11.77
CA LYS A 275 -12.92 3.81 13.18
C LYS A 275 -14.28 3.22 13.56
N GLN A 276 -15.30 3.35 12.70
CA GLN A 276 -16.65 2.83 12.95
C GLN A 276 -16.70 1.31 13.07
N ILE A 277 -15.84 0.60 12.31
CA ILE A 277 -15.76 -0.86 12.34
C ILE A 277 -14.69 -1.41 13.31
N GLY A 278 -14.10 -0.55 14.16
CA GLY A 278 -13.18 -0.96 15.21
C GLY A 278 -11.70 -0.95 14.84
N HIS A 279 -11.31 -0.42 13.67
CA HIS A 279 -9.93 -0.36 13.18
C HIS A 279 -9.25 1.01 13.37
N GLY A 280 -9.85 1.91 14.16
CA GLY A 280 -9.32 3.27 14.39
C GLY A 280 -7.94 3.31 15.04
N GLY A 281 -7.49 2.21 15.67
CA GLY A 281 -6.13 2.12 16.19
C GLY A 281 -5.04 1.97 15.13
N GLN A 282 -5.40 1.52 13.94
CA GLN A 282 -4.50 1.32 12.81
C GLN A 282 -4.56 2.49 11.80
N PHE A 283 -5.71 3.14 11.67
CA PHE A 283 -5.90 4.33 10.84
C PHE A 283 -5.75 5.57 11.73
N ILE A 284 -4.53 6.06 11.86
CA ILE A 284 -4.19 7.16 12.77
C ILE A 284 -4.32 8.53 12.09
N ASP A 285 -4.64 9.55 12.88
CA ASP A 285 -4.75 10.93 12.36
C ASP A 285 -3.41 11.66 12.50
N ALA A 286 -2.40 11.16 11.78
CA ALA A 286 -1.06 11.69 11.71
C ALA A 286 -0.65 11.83 10.23
N PRO A 287 0.20 12.83 9.87
CA PRO A 287 0.65 12.99 8.49
C PRO A 287 1.56 11.84 8.08
N GLU A 288 1.44 11.40 6.82
CA GLU A 288 2.35 10.49 6.13
C GLU A 288 2.97 11.24 4.95
N GLY A 289 4.28 11.47 5.00
CA GLY A 289 4.97 12.23 3.94
C GLY A 289 5.55 11.29 2.90
N VAL A 290 4.73 10.80 1.97
CA VAL A 290 5.17 9.85 0.93
C VAL A 290 5.94 10.55 -0.18
N GLY A 291 5.55 11.79 -0.53
CA GLY A 291 6.15 12.58 -1.59
C GLY A 291 5.47 12.33 -2.94
N ASP A 292 5.78 11.24 -3.63
CA ASP A 292 5.10 10.83 -4.88
C ASP A 292 4.94 9.31 -4.89
N ASP A 293 3.96 8.80 -5.62
CA ASP A 293 3.67 7.39 -5.80
C ASP A 293 2.71 7.21 -6.99
N ASP A 294 2.24 6.01 -7.29
CA ASP A 294 1.33 5.70 -8.40
C ASP A 294 0.01 6.50 -8.39
N HIS A 295 -0.40 7.04 -7.25
CA HIS A 295 -1.54 7.97 -7.18
C HIS A 295 -1.22 9.38 -7.71
N GLY A 296 0.05 9.81 -7.67
CA GLY A 296 0.50 11.13 -8.09
C GLY A 296 0.16 11.47 -9.55
N PRO A 297 0.40 10.60 -10.55
CA PRO A 297 -0.02 10.84 -11.93
C PRO A 297 -1.52 11.12 -12.07
N PHE A 298 -2.38 10.45 -11.30
CA PHE A 298 -3.83 10.67 -11.31
C PHE A 298 -4.20 12.02 -10.70
N LEU A 299 -3.60 12.40 -9.59
CA LEU A 299 -3.78 13.72 -8.97
C LEU A 299 -3.39 14.83 -9.92
N ARG A 300 -2.22 14.71 -10.60
CA ARG A 300 -1.76 15.68 -11.61
C ARG A 300 -2.70 15.78 -12.81
N ALA A 301 -3.42 14.72 -13.12
CA ALA A 301 -4.44 14.69 -14.17
C ALA A 301 -5.84 15.15 -13.69
N GLY A 302 -6.00 15.57 -12.43
CA GLY A 302 -7.24 16.08 -11.86
C GLY A 302 -8.21 15.00 -11.36
N VAL A 303 -7.75 13.76 -11.17
CA VAL A 303 -8.53 12.67 -10.57
C VAL A 303 -8.33 12.68 -9.07
N ASP A 304 -9.43 12.63 -8.30
CA ASP A 304 -9.37 12.43 -6.84
C ASP A 304 -8.68 11.08 -6.53
N ALA A 305 -7.57 11.09 -5.78
CA ALA A 305 -6.82 9.87 -5.49
C ALA A 305 -6.44 9.77 -4.00
N LEU A 306 -6.29 8.55 -3.53
CA LEU A 306 -5.93 8.19 -2.15
C LEU A 306 -4.86 7.12 -2.18
N ASP A 307 -3.82 7.32 -1.39
CA ASP A 307 -2.83 6.31 -1.07
C ASP A 307 -3.06 5.75 0.34
N ILE A 308 -3.06 4.43 0.45
CA ILE A 308 -3.15 3.66 1.71
C ILE A 308 -1.79 3.02 1.95
N ILE A 309 -0.93 3.75 2.62
CA ILE A 309 0.47 3.38 2.80
C ILE A 309 0.94 3.55 4.25
N GLN A 310 1.91 2.73 4.66
CA GLN A 310 2.71 2.96 5.87
C GLN A 310 4.19 3.08 5.48
N LEU A 311 4.69 4.28 5.37
CA LEU A 311 6.11 4.58 5.18
C LEU A 311 6.79 5.00 6.49
N SER A 312 6.06 5.70 7.36
CA SER A 312 6.56 6.15 8.67
C SER A 312 6.50 5.06 9.73
N THR A 313 7.43 5.10 10.66
CA THR A 313 7.50 4.09 11.73
C THR A 313 6.42 4.28 12.80
N TYR A 314 5.99 5.50 13.06
CA TYR A 314 5.05 5.86 14.15
C TYR A 314 5.36 5.16 15.49
N GLY A 315 6.66 4.99 15.80
CA GLY A 315 7.11 4.32 17.02
C GLY A 315 7.21 2.79 16.91
N SER A 316 7.08 2.24 15.70
CA SER A 316 7.47 0.86 15.37
C SER A 316 8.69 0.86 14.46
N SER A 317 9.38 -0.28 14.38
CA SER A 317 10.51 -0.46 13.45
C SER A 317 10.09 -1.03 12.09
N ASP A 318 8.79 -1.11 11.80
CA ASP A 318 8.30 -1.85 10.64
C ASP A 318 8.75 -1.23 9.31
N ALA A 319 8.73 0.11 9.20
CA ALA A 319 9.23 0.79 7.99
C ALA A 319 10.77 0.68 7.80
N GLU A 320 11.51 0.26 8.83
CA GLU A 320 12.95 0.01 8.71
C GLU A 320 13.29 -1.15 7.75
N TYR A 321 12.30 -1.98 7.39
CA TYR A 321 12.49 -3.07 6.43
C TYR A 321 12.36 -2.62 4.98
N TRP A 322 11.82 -1.43 4.74
CA TRP A 322 11.67 -0.87 3.41
C TRP A 322 12.99 -0.84 2.64
N HIS A 323 12.97 -1.34 1.42
CA HIS A 323 14.12 -1.45 0.53
C HIS A 323 15.32 -2.21 1.14
N THR A 324 15.06 -3.17 2.02
CA THR A 324 16.07 -4.05 2.60
C THR A 324 15.76 -5.53 2.34
N LYS A 325 16.77 -6.40 2.49
CA LYS A 325 16.59 -7.86 2.42
C LYS A 325 15.65 -8.42 3.50
N GLU A 326 15.30 -7.59 4.49
CA GLU A 326 14.45 -7.98 5.63
C GLU A 326 12.94 -7.79 5.31
N ASP A 327 12.57 -7.23 4.16
CA ASP A 327 11.18 -7.22 3.71
C ASP A 327 10.74 -8.61 3.25
N THR A 328 10.39 -9.45 4.22
CA THR A 328 10.08 -10.87 4.10
C THR A 328 8.72 -11.21 4.69
N LEU A 329 8.20 -12.40 4.42
CA LEU A 329 6.86 -12.85 4.84
C LEU A 329 6.61 -12.73 6.34
N ASP A 330 7.65 -12.88 7.16
CA ASP A 330 7.53 -12.74 8.62
C ASP A 330 7.27 -11.30 9.08
N LYS A 331 7.35 -10.31 8.21
CA LYS A 331 7.00 -8.90 8.49
C LYS A 331 5.54 -8.58 8.16
N VAL A 332 4.92 -9.38 7.29
CA VAL A 332 3.54 -9.18 6.83
C VAL A 332 2.56 -9.98 7.69
N SER A 333 1.33 -9.51 7.81
CA SER A 333 0.27 -10.11 8.61
C SER A 333 -1.06 -10.17 7.84
N GLY A 334 -1.65 -11.36 7.76
CA GLY A 334 -3.02 -11.52 7.25
C GLY A 334 -4.04 -10.67 8.02
N LYS A 335 -3.80 -10.46 9.34
CA LYS A 335 -4.65 -9.57 10.14
C LYS A 335 -4.58 -8.12 9.65
N SER A 336 -3.41 -7.61 9.31
CA SER A 336 -3.24 -6.25 8.77
C SER A 336 -3.91 -6.10 7.42
N LEU A 337 -3.72 -7.08 6.52
CA LEU A 337 -4.39 -7.12 5.22
C LEU A 337 -5.92 -7.12 5.38
N LYS A 338 -6.45 -7.89 6.36
CA LYS A 338 -7.88 -7.89 6.67
C LYS A 338 -8.37 -6.53 7.17
N ILE A 339 -7.64 -5.87 8.05
CA ILE A 339 -8.00 -4.55 8.58
C ILE A 339 -8.17 -3.54 7.44
N VAL A 340 -7.23 -3.51 6.49
CA VAL A 340 -7.32 -2.61 5.33
C VAL A 340 -8.44 -3.05 4.39
N GLY A 341 -8.50 -4.33 4.05
CA GLY A 341 -9.54 -4.88 3.17
C GLY A 341 -10.96 -4.63 3.67
N ASP A 342 -11.23 -4.87 4.95
CA ASP A 342 -12.52 -4.57 5.59
C ASP A 342 -12.84 -3.08 5.51
N SER A 343 -11.86 -2.23 5.83
CA SER A 343 -12.04 -0.77 5.85
C SER A 343 -12.39 -0.24 4.46
N ILE A 344 -11.72 -0.74 3.43
CA ILE A 344 -12.00 -0.35 2.05
C ILE A 344 -13.35 -0.90 1.59
N LEU A 345 -13.63 -2.20 1.77
CA LEU A 345 -14.91 -2.79 1.35
C LEU A 345 -16.12 -2.04 1.93
N VAL A 346 -16.06 -1.66 3.20
CA VAL A 346 -17.16 -0.92 3.87
C VAL A 346 -17.18 0.55 3.45
N SER A 347 -16.06 1.11 2.99
CA SER A 347 -15.98 2.50 2.51
C SER A 347 -16.50 2.67 1.08
N LEU A 348 -16.37 1.66 0.22
CA LEU A 348 -16.70 1.77 -1.21
C LEU A 348 -18.15 2.27 -1.46
N PRO A 349 -19.21 1.75 -0.81
CA PRO A 349 -20.57 2.27 -1.01
C PRO A 349 -20.72 3.74 -0.64
N LYS A 350 -20.02 4.21 0.39
CA LYS A 350 -20.03 5.62 0.82
C LYS A 350 -19.31 6.53 -0.19
N ILE A 351 -18.23 6.03 -0.78
CA ILE A 351 -17.50 6.71 -1.85
C ILE A 351 -18.39 6.81 -3.09
N GLU A 352 -19.05 5.71 -3.50
CA GLU A 352 -20.00 5.70 -4.62
C GLU A 352 -21.14 6.69 -4.40
N GLU A 353 -21.73 6.75 -3.20
CA GLU A 353 -22.80 7.68 -2.84
C GLU A 353 -22.35 9.14 -2.98
N ARG A 354 -21.17 9.48 -2.44
CA ARG A 354 -20.61 10.82 -2.56
C ARG A 354 -20.33 11.21 -4.01
N LEU A 355 -19.80 10.30 -4.82
CA LEU A 355 -19.55 10.55 -6.24
C LEU A 355 -20.85 10.75 -7.03
N ALA A 356 -21.92 10.03 -6.69
CA ALA A 356 -23.22 10.20 -7.29
C ALA A 356 -23.87 11.56 -6.94
N SER A 357 -23.63 12.08 -5.73
CA SER A 357 -24.19 13.36 -5.27
C SER A 357 -23.51 14.60 -5.88
N LYS A 358 -22.35 14.44 -6.53
CA LYS A 358 -21.61 15.53 -7.20
C LYS A 358 -21.96 15.70 -8.68
N ARG A 359 -22.98 14.99 -9.17
CA ARG A 359 -23.59 15.17 -10.51
C ARG A 359 -24.74 16.19 -10.45
#